data_6626842ad4bf4ba0fa9c7e1f563d8f74
#
_entry.id   6626842ad4bf4ba0fa9c7e1f563d8f74
#
_cell.length_a   1.000
_cell.length_b   1.000
_cell.length_c   1.000
_cell.angle_alpha   90.00
_cell.angle_beta   90.00
_cell.angle_gamma   90.00
#
_symmetry.space_group_name_H-M   'P 1'
#
loop_
_entity.id
_entity.type
_entity.pdbx_description
1 polymer ?
#
loop_
_entity_poly.entity_id
_entity_poly.type
_entity_poly.pdbx_seq_one_letter_code
_entity_poly.pdbx_strand_id
1 'polypeptide(L)'
;LTFGFIGLGLIGGSIARAIRQNLPHSQIIAYDINADTLREASQCGVANTITTKIDASFSTCDYLFLCAPVQKNDENLSAVKKILSPKTLLTDVGSVKSEIHKEIKKAGLERQFIGGHPMAGSDRVGFINSKAVLLENAYYILTPTASVPENKVTDYKNLVQQLGAIPLILDPAQHDYVTAAVSHLPHIIAASLVNLVRDKDSADGLMKMIAAGGFKDITRIASSSAAVWQQICLTNTENISTLLSSYIASLQGIQQELNAKRGDDLYELFDSARIYRDSFINTASGPLKSSYAITIDIADEPGE
;
A
#
# COMPACT_ATOMS: atom_id res chain seq x y z
N LEU A 1 -5.98 9.27 23.05
CA LEU A 1 -6.15 9.63 21.65
C LEU A 1 -7.41 9.00 21.08
N THR A 2 -8.08 9.73 20.18
CA THR A 2 -9.24 9.25 19.42
C THR A 2 -8.89 9.17 17.93
N PHE A 3 -9.11 8.03 17.34
CA PHE A 3 -8.84 7.74 15.94
C PHE A 3 -10.13 7.48 15.18
N GLY A 4 -10.31 8.16 14.05
CA GLY A 4 -11.43 7.95 13.15
C GLY A 4 -10.99 7.24 11.88
N PHE A 5 -11.81 6.34 11.36
CA PHE A 5 -11.58 5.62 10.11
C PHE A 5 -12.78 5.78 9.18
N ILE A 6 -12.54 6.33 8.00
CA ILE A 6 -13.51 6.40 6.91
C ILE A 6 -13.18 5.30 5.89
N GLY A 7 -13.84 4.16 6.03
CA GLY A 7 -13.49 2.90 5.37
C GLY A 7 -12.60 2.01 6.24
N LEU A 8 -12.94 0.74 6.34
CA LEU A 8 -12.23 -0.22 7.20
C LEU A 8 -11.87 -1.49 6.41
N GLY A 9 -11.16 -1.29 5.29
CA GLY A 9 -10.64 -2.38 4.47
C GLY A 9 -9.38 -3.03 5.05
N LEU A 10 -8.57 -3.65 4.20
CA LEU A 10 -7.30 -4.29 4.61
C LEU A 10 -6.37 -3.32 5.33
N ILE A 11 -6.08 -2.18 4.73
CA ILE A 11 -5.09 -1.22 5.27
C ILE A 11 -5.65 -0.47 6.47
N GLY A 12 -6.86 0.12 6.35
CA GLY A 12 -7.50 0.80 7.48
C GLY A 12 -7.68 -0.12 8.69
N GLY A 13 -8.10 -1.37 8.45
CA GLY A 13 -8.20 -2.39 9.49
C GLY A 13 -6.86 -2.75 10.11
N SER A 14 -5.77 -2.83 9.32
CA SER A 14 -4.43 -3.13 9.83
C SER A 14 -3.89 -2.00 10.71
N ILE A 15 -4.10 -0.75 10.30
CA ILE A 15 -3.76 0.42 11.12
C ILE A 15 -4.58 0.43 12.42
N ALA A 16 -5.89 0.19 12.34
CA ALA A 16 -6.75 0.14 13.52
C ALA A 16 -6.32 -0.97 14.50
N ARG A 17 -5.94 -2.14 14.00
CA ARG A 17 -5.41 -3.24 14.82
C ARG A 17 -4.06 -2.88 15.44
N ALA A 18 -3.15 -2.25 14.69
CA ALA A 18 -1.86 -1.79 15.21
C ALA A 18 -2.04 -0.72 16.30
N ILE A 19 -2.99 0.20 16.12
CA ILE A 19 -3.37 1.17 17.17
C ILE A 19 -3.89 0.44 18.41
N ARG A 20 -4.79 -0.53 18.25
CA ARG A 20 -5.33 -1.28 19.38
C ARG A 20 -4.25 -2.04 20.15
N GLN A 21 -3.28 -2.60 19.43
CA GLN A 21 -2.16 -3.36 20.02
C GLN A 21 -1.18 -2.45 20.76
N ASN A 22 -0.78 -1.33 20.16
CA ASN A 22 0.29 -0.49 20.69
C ASN A 22 -0.21 0.69 21.55
N LEU A 23 -1.48 1.07 21.40
CA LEU A 23 -2.14 2.17 22.11
C LEU A 23 -3.51 1.71 22.68
N PRO A 24 -3.53 0.74 23.61
CA PRO A 24 -4.76 0.02 24.03
C PRO A 24 -5.83 0.92 24.63
N HIS A 25 -5.46 2.05 25.21
CA HIS A 25 -6.40 3.01 25.83
C HIS A 25 -7.00 4.03 24.83
N SER A 26 -6.68 3.91 23.56
CA SER A 26 -7.22 4.79 22.51
C SER A 26 -8.68 4.48 22.20
N GLN A 27 -9.42 5.48 21.74
CA GLN A 27 -10.76 5.31 21.18
C GLN A 27 -10.67 5.19 19.66
N ILE A 28 -11.41 4.25 19.07
CA ILE A 28 -11.48 4.05 17.63
C ILE A 28 -12.93 4.13 17.19
N ILE A 29 -13.21 5.09 16.29
CA ILE A 29 -14.50 5.31 15.66
C ILE A 29 -14.36 4.87 14.20
N ALA A 30 -15.22 3.98 13.73
CA ALA A 30 -15.16 3.46 12.37
C ALA A 30 -16.45 3.67 11.60
N TYR A 31 -16.31 4.12 10.37
CA TYR A 31 -17.35 4.15 9.35
C TYR A 31 -16.97 3.21 8.20
N ASP A 32 -17.91 2.40 7.76
CA ASP A 32 -17.84 1.64 6.52
C ASP A 32 -19.24 1.52 5.91
N ILE A 33 -19.31 1.39 4.58
CA ILE A 33 -20.56 1.12 3.87
C ILE A 33 -21.04 -0.32 4.10
N ASN A 34 -20.14 -1.22 4.46
CA ASN A 34 -20.43 -2.62 4.75
C ASN A 34 -20.67 -2.80 6.25
N ALA A 35 -21.93 -3.05 6.61
CA ALA A 35 -22.34 -3.26 8.00
C ALA A 35 -21.70 -4.52 8.63
N ASP A 36 -21.35 -5.54 7.84
CA ASP A 36 -20.70 -6.75 8.33
C ASP A 36 -19.29 -6.45 8.77
N THR A 37 -18.54 -5.67 8.00
CA THR A 37 -17.22 -5.15 8.37
C THR A 37 -17.25 -4.41 9.71
N LEU A 38 -18.26 -3.53 9.91
CA LEU A 38 -18.41 -2.78 11.16
C LEU A 38 -18.71 -3.70 12.35
N ARG A 39 -19.61 -4.67 12.16
CA ARG A 39 -19.92 -5.66 13.21
C ARG A 39 -18.69 -6.47 13.61
N GLU A 40 -17.93 -6.95 12.64
CA GLU A 40 -16.72 -7.72 12.88
C GLU A 40 -15.67 -6.87 13.63
N ALA A 41 -15.45 -5.62 13.20
CA ALA A 41 -14.51 -4.72 13.86
C ALA A 41 -14.88 -4.43 15.33
N SER A 42 -16.18 -4.33 15.63
CA SER A 42 -16.68 -4.17 17.00
C SER A 42 -16.53 -5.45 17.82
N GLN A 43 -16.94 -6.59 17.27
CA GLN A 43 -16.89 -7.89 17.96
C GLN A 43 -15.47 -8.32 18.31
N CYS A 44 -14.48 -8.05 17.44
CA CYS A 44 -13.08 -8.35 17.74
C CYS A 44 -12.38 -7.24 18.56
N GLY A 45 -13.12 -6.28 19.09
CA GLY A 45 -12.62 -5.23 19.99
C GLY A 45 -11.71 -4.20 19.33
N VAL A 46 -11.69 -4.11 18.01
CA VAL A 46 -10.87 -3.11 17.28
C VAL A 46 -11.54 -1.74 17.34
N ALA A 47 -12.81 -1.64 16.96
CA ALA A 47 -13.57 -0.38 17.02
C ALA A 47 -14.40 -0.28 18.31
N ASN A 48 -14.31 0.87 18.99
CA ASN A 48 -15.15 1.18 20.16
C ASN A 48 -16.53 1.69 19.73
N THR A 49 -16.57 2.45 18.63
CA THR A 49 -17.79 3.03 18.07
C THR A 49 -17.83 2.73 16.59
N ILE A 50 -18.96 2.24 16.12
CA ILE A 50 -19.22 2.00 14.69
C ILE A 50 -20.38 2.86 14.22
N THR A 51 -20.30 3.35 13.00
CA THR A 51 -21.37 4.16 12.41
C THR A 51 -21.50 3.87 10.91
N THR A 52 -22.73 3.98 10.40
CA THR A 52 -23.02 3.87 8.95
C THR A 52 -23.08 5.22 8.26
N LYS A 53 -22.74 6.31 8.97
CA LYS A 53 -22.70 7.67 8.44
C LYS A 53 -21.46 8.41 8.91
N ILE A 54 -20.96 9.31 8.07
CA ILE A 54 -19.92 10.27 8.46
C ILE A 54 -20.65 11.45 9.14
N ASP A 55 -20.63 11.47 10.46
CA ASP A 55 -21.37 12.42 11.29
C ASP A 55 -20.49 13.07 12.38
N ALA A 56 -21.11 13.85 13.27
CA ALA A 56 -20.44 14.60 14.32
C ALA A 56 -19.63 13.72 15.31
N SER A 57 -19.79 12.41 15.34
CA SER A 57 -18.97 11.54 16.19
C SER A 57 -17.49 11.64 15.89
N PHE A 58 -17.14 11.91 14.63
CA PHE A 58 -15.75 12.10 14.20
C PHE A 58 -15.13 13.46 14.59
N SER A 59 -15.92 14.43 15.06
CA SER A 59 -15.41 15.75 15.44
C SER A 59 -14.47 15.71 16.66
N THR A 60 -14.49 14.63 17.42
CA THR A 60 -13.62 14.41 18.60
C THR A 60 -12.29 13.74 18.26
N CYS A 61 -12.09 13.33 17.00
CA CYS A 61 -10.88 12.61 16.59
C CYS A 61 -9.65 13.51 16.62
N ASP A 62 -8.55 12.98 17.16
CA ASP A 62 -7.22 13.56 17.02
C ASP A 62 -6.65 13.28 15.61
N TYR A 63 -6.90 12.07 15.11
CA TYR A 63 -6.50 11.61 13.78
C TYR A 63 -7.70 11.03 13.03
N LEU A 64 -7.86 11.41 11.76
CA LEU A 64 -8.90 10.88 10.89
C LEU A 64 -8.29 10.30 9.61
N PHE A 65 -8.47 8.99 9.42
CA PHE A 65 -7.92 8.23 8.29
C PHE A 65 -8.96 8.05 7.19
N LEU A 66 -8.64 8.51 5.98
CA LEU A 66 -9.39 8.24 4.76
C LEU A 66 -8.87 6.93 4.15
N CYS A 67 -9.60 5.84 4.36
CA CYS A 67 -9.22 4.50 3.92
C CYS A 67 -10.19 3.91 2.88
N ALA A 68 -11.17 4.70 2.43
CA ALA A 68 -12.10 4.32 1.37
C ALA A 68 -11.39 4.40 -0.01
N PRO A 69 -11.93 3.70 -1.04
CA PRO A 69 -11.43 3.82 -2.40
C PRO A 69 -11.39 5.27 -2.90
N VAL A 70 -10.37 5.63 -3.69
CA VAL A 70 -10.12 7.00 -4.19
C VAL A 70 -11.34 7.62 -4.86
N GLN A 71 -12.15 6.82 -5.57
CA GLN A 71 -13.40 7.27 -6.23
C GLN A 71 -14.44 7.84 -5.26
N LYS A 72 -14.34 7.56 -3.97
CA LYS A 72 -15.20 8.07 -2.92
C LYS A 72 -14.62 9.26 -2.16
N ASN A 73 -13.41 9.69 -2.52
CA ASN A 73 -12.72 10.75 -1.79
C ASN A 73 -13.47 12.08 -1.84
N ASP A 74 -14.05 12.47 -2.97
CA ASP A 74 -14.77 13.74 -3.10
C ASP A 74 -15.99 13.78 -2.18
N GLU A 75 -16.79 12.70 -2.16
CA GLU A 75 -17.96 12.57 -1.30
C GLU A 75 -17.55 12.55 0.18
N ASN A 76 -16.53 11.75 0.50
CA ASN A 76 -16.03 11.61 1.86
C ASN A 76 -15.38 12.91 2.37
N LEU A 77 -14.56 13.58 1.57
CA LEU A 77 -13.96 14.87 1.93
C LEU A 77 -15.02 15.96 2.15
N SER A 78 -16.06 15.98 1.33
CA SER A 78 -17.18 16.93 1.49
C SER A 78 -17.95 16.70 2.80
N ALA A 79 -18.14 15.44 3.19
CA ALA A 79 -18.75 15.08 4.47
C ALA A 79 -17.84 15.40 5.66
N VAL A 80 -16.58 14.99 5.59
CA VAL A 80 -15.56 15.19 6.62
C VAL A 80 -15.32 16.67 6.89
N LYS A 81 -15.21 17.51 5.85
CA LYS A 81 -15.01 18.95 6.00
C LYS A 81 -16.05 19.63 6.89
N LYS A 82 -17.30 19.13 6.89
CA LYS A 82 -18.40 19.72 7.69
C LYS A 82 -18.27 19.43 9.19
N ILE A 83 -17.51 18.41 9.55
CA ILE A 83 -17.42 17.89 10.93
C ILE A 83 -16.01 17.91 11.49
N LEU A 84 -15.00 18.18 10.65
CA LEU A 84 -13.58 18.12 11.03
C LEU A 84 -13.26 19.25 12.03
N SER A 85 -12.75 18.87 13.21
CA SER A 85 -12.24 19.84 14.18
C SER A 85 -10.94 20.48 13.68
N PRO A 86 -10.67 21.78 13.94
CA PRO A 86 -9.37 22.39 13.60
C PRO A 86 -8.15 21.70 14.21
N LYS A 87 -8.33 20.90 15.24
CA LYS A 87 -7.25 20.14 15.90
C LYS A 87 -6.94 18.82 15.22
N THR A 88 -7.93 18.22 14.52
CA THR A 88 -7.80 16.91 13.91
C THR A 88 -6.74 16.91 12.81
N LEU A 89 -5.87 15.92 12.79
CA LEU A 89 -5.02 15.64 11.65
C LEU A 89 -5.77 14.68 10.72
N LEU A 90 -5.98 15.11 9.48
CA LEU A 90 -6.53 14.29 8.41
C LEU A 90 -5.39 13.60 7.65
N THR A 91 -5.55 12.33 7.36
CA THR A 91 -4.59 11.55 6.56
C THR A 91 -5.33 10.56 5.67
N ASP A 92 -4.64 10.04 4.66
CA ASP A 92 -5.15 8.94 3.81
C ASP A 92 -4.18 7.76 3.83
N VAL A 93 -4.50 6.71 3.07
CA VAL A 93 -3.67 5.51 2.91
C VAL A 93 -3.51 5.09 1.45
N GLY A 94 -3.82 5.97 0.53
CA GLY A 94 -3.84 5.70 -0.90
C GLY A 94 -2.45 5.45 -1.49
N SER A 95 -2.41 4.72 -2.61
CA SER A 95 -1.17 4.38 -3.32
C SER A 95 -0.63 5.50 -4.21
N VAL A 96 -1.41 6.56 -4.43
CA VAL A 96 -1.02 7.76 -5.21
C VAL A 96 -1.32 9.00 -4.38
N LYS A 97 -0.42 9.97 -4.36
CA LYS A 97 -0.49 11.13 -3.47
C LYS A 97 -0.86 12.44 -4.17
N SER A 98 -0.41 12.65 -5.41
CA SER A 98 -0.62 13.94 -6.10
C SER A 98 -2.10 14.28 -6.24
N GLU A 99 -2.96 13.29 -6.52
CA GLU A 99 -4.39 13.54 -6.73
C GLU A 99 -5.11 13.91 -5.43
N ILE A 100 -4.88 13.16 -4.34
CA ILE A 100 -5.49 13.50 -3.04
C ILE A 100 -5.02 14.87 -2.54
N HIS A 101 -3.77 15.26 -2.79
CA HIS A 101 -3.28 16.60 -2.44
C HIS A 101 -4.01 17.70 -3.22
N LYS A 102 -4.34 17.50 -4.50
CA LYS A 102 -5.16 18.44 -5.28
C LYS A 102 -6.55 18.59 -4.66
N GLU A 103 -7.19 17.48 -4.28
CA GLU A 103 -8.53 17.49 -3.67
C GLU A 103 -8.51 18.17 -2.28
N ILE A 104 -7.50 17.90 -1.47
CA ILE A 104 -7.29 18.57 -0.17
C ILE A 104 -7.12 20.08 -0.35
N LYS A 105 -6.36 20.52 -1.34
CA LYS A 105 -6.20 21.93 -1.67
C LYS A 105 -7.51 22.57 -2.09
N LYS A 106 -8.28 21.95 -2.98
CA LYS A 106 -9.62 22.40 -3.36
C LYS A 106 -10.57 22.50 -2.15
N ALA A 107 -10.45 21.57 -1.22
CA ALA A 107 -11.24 21.58 0.01
C ALA A 107 -10.79 22.62 1.03
N GLY A 108 -9.59 23.21 0.91
CA GLY A 108 -9.01 24.14 1.87
C GLY A 108 -8.60 23.49 3.19
N LEU A 109 -8.19 22.21 3.14
CA LEU A 109 -7.83 21.41 4.33
C LEU A 109 -6.30 21.22 4.47
N GLU A 110 -5.48 21.97 3.75
CA GLU A 110 -4.03 21.82 3.70
C GLU A 110 -3.34 21.92 5.06
N ARG A 111 -3.85 22.78 5.96
CA ARG A 111 -3.27 22.96 7.30
C ARG A 111 -3.47 21.76 8.23
N GLN A 112 -4.32 20.82 7.84
CA GLN A 112 -4.70 19.66 8.65
C GLN A 112 -4.37 18.32 7.97
N PHE A 113 -3.71 18.33 6.81
CA PHE A 113 -3.51 17.12 6.01
C PHE A 113 -2.04 16.73 5.87
N ILE A 114 -1.79 15.47 6.17
CA ILE A 114 -0.55 14.77 5.82
C ILE A 114 -0.97 13.51 5.07
N GLY A 115 -0.63 13.41 3.79
CA GLY A 115 -0.88 12.19 3.04
C GLY A 115 -0.08 11.02 3.61
N GLY A 116 -0.66 9.85 3.60
CA GLY A 116 -0.04 8.62 4.08
C GLY A 116 -0.07 7.53 3.02
N HIS A 117 0.97 6.69 2.98
CA HIS A 117 1.00 5.48 2.18
C HIS A 117 1.85 4.41 2.88
N PRO A 118 1.23 3.48 3.61
CA PRO A 118 1.95 2.31 4.09
C PRO A 118 2.32 1.43 2.88
N MET A 119 3.63 1.22 2.68
CA MET A 119 4.18 0.32 1.65
C MET A 119 3.98 -1.14 2.09
N ALA A 120 2.74 -1.47 2.38
CA ALA A 120 2.31 -2.76 2.90
C ALA A 120 1.01 -3.17 2.21
N GLY A 121 0.84 -4.46 1.99
CA GLY A 121 -0.35 -4.98 1.33
C GLY A 121 -0.38 -6.50 1.34
N SER A 122 -1.44 -7.04 0.79
CA SER A 122 -1.65 -8.47 0.60
C SER A 122 -2.52 -8.66 -0.65
N ASP A 123 -2.46 -9.82 -1.25
CA ASP A 123 -3.34 -10.21 -2.37
C ASP A 123 -4.81 -10.35 -1.91
N ARG A 124 -5.04 -10.36 -0.58
CA ARG A 124 -6.36 -10.44 0.04
C ARG A 124 -6.93 -9.05 0.30
N VAL A 125 -8.25 -8.94 0.31
CA VAL A 125 -8.98 -7.68 0.55
C VAL A 125 -9.90 -7.80 1.77
N GLY A 126 -10.36 -6.64 2.27
CA GLY A 126 -11.34 -6.57 3.36
C GLY A 126 -10.73 -6.61 4.76
N PHE A 127 -11.54 -6.22 5.73
CA PHE A 127 -11.16 -6.11 7.14
C PHE A 127 -10.76 -7.46 7.76
N ILE A 128 -11.42 -8.55 7.37
CA ILE A 128 -11.14 -9.92 7.87
C ILE A 128 -9.69 -10.35 7.64
N ASN A 129 -9.05 -9.84 6.58
CA ASN A 129 -7.66 -10.12 6.24
C ASN A 129 -6.67 -9.10 6.83
N SER A 130 -7.16 -8.08 7.54
CA SER A 130 -6.31 -7.07 8.16
C SER A 130 -5.52 -7.65 9.34
N LYS A 131 -4.25 -7.24 9.47
CA LYS A 131 -3.35 -7.66 10.54
C LYS A 131 -2.41 -6.52 10.90
N ALA A 132 -2.17 -6.30 12.20
CA ALA A 132 -1.21 -5.29 12.67
C ALA A 132 0.21 -5.52 12.10
N VAL A 133 0.62 -6.79 12.00
CA VAL A 133 1.94 -7.20 11.48
C VAL A 133 2.23 -6.71 10.05
N LEU A 134 1.21 -6.35 9.26
CA LEU A 134 1.43 -5.78 7.92
C LEU A 134 2.19 -4.45 7.95
N LEU A 135 2.15 -3.74 9.08
CA LEU A 135 2.87 -2.47 9.24
C LEU A 135 4.28 -2.66 9.81
N GLU A 136 4.58 -3.80 10.42
CA GLU A 136 5.84 -4.04 11.12
C GLU A 136 7.02 -3.95 10.15
N ASN A 137 7.92 -2.99 10.43
CA ASN A 137 9.09 -2.68 9.61
C ASN A 137 8.79 -2.31 8.15
N ALA A 138 7.52 -2.05 7.81
CA ALA A 138 7.14 -1.52 6.51
C ALA A 138 7.45 -0.02 6.44
N TYR A 139 7.93 0.46 5.31
CA TYR A 139 7.97 1.90 5.07
C TYR A 139 6.56 2.47 5.07
N TYR A 140 6.37 3.57 5.78
CA TYR A 140 5.14 4.34 5.77
C TYR A 140 5.48 5.74 5.25
N ILE A 141 5.13 6.01 4.00
CA ILE A 141 5.46 7.29 3.37
C ILE A 141 4.47 8.35 3.86
N LEU A 142 5.01 9.49 4.27
CA LEU A 142 4.28 10.67 4.69
C LEU A 142 4.53 11.79 3.69
N THR A 143 3.46 12.41 3.22
CA THR A 143 3.54 13.55 2.30
C THR A 143 2.83 14.76 2.93
N PRO A 144 3.50 15.51 3.82
CA PRO A 144 2.91 16.69 4.43
C PRO A 144 2.67 17.78 3.38
N THR A 145 1.57 18.53 3.53
CA THR A 145 1.38 19.76 2.75
C THR A 145 2.33 20.85 3.27
N ALA A 146 2.65 21.83 2.45
CA ALA A 146 3.50 22.94 2.86
C ALA A 146 2.91 23.79 3.99
N SER A 147 1.60 23.70 4.23
CA SER A 147 0.86 24.52 5.22
C SER A 147 0.65 23.81 6.55
N VAL A 148 0.91 22.52 6.65
CA VAL A 148 0.74 21.77 7.89
C VAL A 148 1.84 22.15 8.89
N PRO A 149 1.50 22.41 10.18
CA PRO A 149 2.49 22.73 11.19
C PRO A 149 3.50 21.61 11.44
N GLU A 150 4.77 21.95 11.63
CA GLU A 150 5.88 20.98 11.79
C GLU A 150 5.69 20.06 13.00
N ASN A 151 5.11 20.57 14.09
CA ASN A 151 4.78 19.73 15.24
C ASN A 151 3.81 18.60 14.88
N LYS A 152 2.80 18.87 14.03
CA LYS A 152 1.88 17.82 13.57
C LYS A 152 2.57 16.77 12.69
N VAL A 153 3.55 17.19 11.88
CA VAL A 153 4.38 16.25 11.10
C VAL A 153 5.19 15.36 12.04
N THR A 154 5.81 15.95 13.06
CA THR A 154 6.59 15.24 14.08
C THR A 154 5.70 14.27 14.87
N ASP A 155 4.53 14.71 15.32
CA ASP A 155 3.58 13.88 16.07
C ASP A 155 3.10 12.67 15.24
N TYR A 156 2.78 12.89 13.96
CA TYR A 156 2.33 11.81 13.10
C TYR A 156 3.45 10.85 12.75
N LYS A 157 4.68 11.34 12.54
CA LYS A 157 5.87 10.51 12.38
C LYS A 157 6.08 9.60 13.60
N ASN A 158 5.97 10.17 14.81
CA ASN A 158 6.10 9.39 16.05
C ASN A 158 4.97 8.35 16.19
N LEU A 159 3.74 8.69 15.82
CA LEU A 159 2.63 7.74 15.81
C LEU A 159 2.94 6.57 14.87
N VAL A 160 3.39 6.83 13.64
CA VAL A 160 3.74 5.79 12.67
C VAL A 160 4.82 4.85 13.21
N GLN A 161 5.83 5.39 13.90
CA GLN A 161 6.86 4.57 14.57
C GLN A 161 6.26 3.71 15.70
N GLN A 162 5.36 4.25 16.50
CA GLN A 162 4.66 3.49 17.55
C GLN A 162 3.81 2.36 16.97
N LEU A 163 3.32 2.50 15.73
CA LEU A 163 2.61 1.41 15.04
C LEU A 163 3.55 0.34 14.46
N GLY A 164 4.87 0.47 14.65
CA GLY A 164 5.88 -0.48 14.19
C GLY A 164 6.38 -0.24 12.76
N ALA A 165 5.94 0.83 12.10
CA ALA A 165 6.34 1.16 10.74
C ALA A 165 7.53 2.14 10.70
N ILE A 166 8.18 2.26 9.54
CA ILE A 166 9.31 3.15 9.29
C ILE A 166 8.81 4.39 8.54
N PRO A 167 8.66 5.56 9.19
CA PRO A 167 8.19 6.75 8.51
C PRO A 167 9.26 7.31 7.57
N LEU A 168 8.84 7.63 6.34
CA LEU A 168 9.66 8.31 5.33
C LEU A 168 8.88 9.51 4.79
N ILE A 169 9.48 10.70 4.85
CA ILE A 169 8.85 11.92 4.31
C ILE A 169 9.31 12.12 2.87
N LEU A 170 8.35 12.26 1.97
CA LEU A 170 8.57 12.57 0.55
C LEU A 170 7.63 13.71 0.09
N ASP A 171 8.02 14.39 -0.98
CA ASP A 171 7.09 15.22 -1.75
C ASP A 171 6.09 14.35 -2.51
N PRO A 172 4.81 14.77 -2.68
CA PRO A 172 3.79 13.98 -3.36
C PRO A 172 4.18 13.54 -4.79
N ALA A 173 4.82 14.42 -5.58
CA ALA A 173 5.23 14.08 -6.93
C ALA A 173 6.41 13.10 -6.94
N GLN A 174 7.37 13.28 -6.02
CA GLN A 174 8.46 12.33 -5.81
C GLN A 174 7.95 10.96 -5.38
N HIS A 175 6.98 10.93 -4.45
CA HIS A 175 6.31 9.69 -4.04
C HIS A 175 5.70 8.96 -5.24
N ASP A 176 4.92 9.67 -6.07
CA ASP A 176 4.20 9.05 -7.19
C ASP A 176 5.15 8.54 -8.27
N TYR A 177 6.28 9.23 -8.51
CA TYR A 177 7.32 8.75 -9.41
C TYR A 177 8.02 7.51 -8.89
N VAL A 178 8.44 7.52 -7.62
CA VAL A 178 9.13 6.37 -7.00
C VAL A 178 8.21 5.15 -6.96
N THR A 179 6.96 5.32 -6.53
CA THR A 179 6.00 4.20 -6.47
C THR A 179 5.63 3.69 -7.86
N ALA A 180 5.60 4.56 -8.87
CA ALA A 180 5.44 4.12 -10.26
C ALA A 180 6.58 3.18 -10.69
N ALA A 181 7.83 3.47 -10.31
CA ALA A 181 8.99 2.66 -10.67
C ALA A 181 9.05 1.33 -9.92
N VAL A 182 8.82 1.33 -8.60
CA VAL A 182 9.08 0.15 -7.75
C VAL A 182 7.84 -0.70 -7.47
N SER A 183 6.65 -0.21 -7.83
CA SER A 183 5.39 -0.91 -7.58
C SER A 183 4.48 -0.97 -8.82
N HIS A 184 4.13 0.18 -9.43
CA HIS A 184 3.10 0.20 -10.45
C HIS A 184 3.57 -0.43 -11.77
N LEU A 185 4.74 -0.08 -12.25
CA LEU A 185 5.34 -0.70 -13.45
C LEU A 185 5.56 -2.21 -13.25
N PRO A 186 6.12 -2.71 -12.14
CA PRO A 186 6.23 -4.15 -11.88
C PRO A 186 4.89 -4.90 -11.97
N HIS A 187 3.79 -4.34 -11.50
CA HIS A 187 2.47 -4.99 -11.62
C HIS A 187 1.98 -5.04 -13.07
N ILE A 188 2.21 -4.00 -13.86
CA ILE A 188 1.88 -3.98 -15.29
C ILE A 188 2.71 -5.03 -16.03
N ILE A 189 4.02 -5.13 -15.72
CA ILE A 189 4.91 -6.14 -16.31
C ILE A 189 4.43 -7.55 -15.96
N ALA A 190 4.14 -7.81 -14.69
CA ALA A 190 3.66 -9.12 -14.25
C ALA A 190 2.35 -9.50 -14.93
N ALA A 191 1.37 -8.61 -14.99
CA ALA A 191 0.10 -8.84 -15.67
C ALA A 191 0.28 -9.06 -17.17
N SER A 192 1.12 -8.26 -17.82
CA SER A 192 1.45 -8.38 -19.25
C SER A 192 2.14 -9.71 -19.56
N LEU A 193 3.08 -10.14 -18.71
CA LEU A 193 3.80 -11.40 -18.88
C LEU A 193 2.87 -12.61 -18.74
N VAL A 194 1.96 -12.58 -17.75
CA VAL A 194 0.94 -13.64 -17.60
C VAL A 194 0.03 -13.72 -18.83
N ASN A 195 -0.44 -12.58 -19.32
CA ASN A 195 -1.29 -12.53 -20.50
C ASN A 195 -0.56 -13.01 -21.76
N LEU A 196 0.71 -12.63 -21.93
CA LEU A 196 1.54 -13.11 -23.03
C LEU A 196 1.65 -14.64 -23.04
N VAL A 197 1.94 -15.25 -21.89
CA VAL A 197 2.04 -16.70 -21.76
C VAL A 197 0.70 -17.36 -22.05
N ARG A 198 -0.40 -16.84 -21.48
CA ARG A 198 -1.75 -17.33 -21.78
C ARG A 198 -2.06 -17.32 -23.28
N ASP A 199 -1.74 -16.21 -23.96
CA ASP A 199 -2.10 -16.02 -25.38
C ASP A 199 -1.19 -16.81 -26.34
N LYS A 200 -0.04 -17.28 -25.87
CA LYS A 200 0.93 -18.09 -26.61
C LYS A 200 0.91 -19.57 -26.25
N ASP A 201 0.16 -19.95 -25.21
CA ASP A 201 0.10 -21.35 -24.77
C ASP A 201 -0.63 -22.20 -25.79
N SER A 202 -0.23 -23.45 -25.86
CA SER A 202 -0.87 -24.46 -26.70
C SER A 202 -2.21 -24.96 -26.12
N ALA A 203 -3.04 -25.60 -26.92
CA ALA A 203 -4.35 -26.07 -26.49
C ALA A 203 -4.29 -27.09 -25.33
N ASP A 204 -3.18 -27.80 -25.18
CA ASP A 204 -2.89 -28.70 -24.05
C ASP A 204 -2.29 -28.02 -22.81
N GLY A 205 -2.08 -26.71 -22.87
CA GLY A 205 -1.64 -25.90 -21.71
C GLY A 205 -0.20 -26.21 -21.27
N LEU A 206 0.70 -26.50 -22.20
CA LEU A 206 2.07 -26.90 -21.88
C LEU A 206 2.85 -25.84 -21.11
N MET A 207 2.73 -24.53 -21.49
CA MET A 207 3.40 -23.45 -20.79
C MET A 207 2.86 -23.31 -19.36
N LYS A 208 1.55 -23.40 -19.17
CA LYS A 208 0.91 -23.39 -17.86
C LYS A 208 1.36 -24.59 -17.01
N MET A 209 1.52 -25.77 -17.60
CA MET A 209 1.93 -26.98 -16.91
C MET A 209 3.36 -26.89 -16.38
N ILE A 210 4.29 -26.36 -17.18
CA ILE A 210 5.72 -26.27 -16.81
C ILE A 210 6.08 -24.96 -16.09
N ALA A 211 5.13 -24.06 -15.86
CA ALA A 211 5.36 -22.82 -15.12
C ALA A 211 5.88 -23.11 -13.70
N ALA A 212 7.18 -22.92 -13.51
CA ALA A 212 7.90 -23.22 -12.27
C ALA A 212 8.07 -21.99 -11.37
N GLY A 213 8.85 -22.12 -10.30
CA GLY A 213 9.04 -21.10 -9.24
C GLY A 213 9.36 -19.71 -9.79
N GLY A 214 10.34 -19.56 -10.65
CA GLY A 214 10.74 -18.24 -11.19
C GLY A 214 9.59 -17.50 -11.90
N PHE A 215 8.79 -18.19 -12.70
CA PHE A 215 7.61 -17.57 -13.32
C PHE A 215 6.54 -17.21 -12.29
N LYS A 216 6.26 -18.13 -11.34
CA LYS A 216 5.28 -17.88 -10.26
C LYS A 216 5.69 -16.72 -9.37
N ASP A 217 6.97 -16.62 -9.05
CA ASP A 217 7.48 -15.56 -8.17
C ASP A 217 7.36 -14.19 -8.83
N ILE A 218 7.84 -14.03 -10.07
CA ILE A 218 7.78 -12.73 -10.77
C ILE A 218 6.35 -12.32 -11.11
N THR A 219 5.45 -13.28 -11.30
CA THR A 219 4.04 -13.02 -11.66
C THR A 219 3.07 -13.06 -10.49
N ARG A 220 3.51 -13.36 -9.27
CA ARG A 220 2.65 -13.46 -8.08
C ARG A 220 1.73 -12.26 -7.91
N ILE A 221 2.25 -11.06 -8.13
CA ILE A 221 1.51 -9.80 -7.98
C ILE A 221 0.44 -9.58 -9.06
N ALA A 222 0.45 -10.35 -10.16
CA ALA A 222 -0.60 -10.29 -11.19
C ALA A 222 -1.97 -10.79 -10.69
N SER A 223 -2.02 -11.46 -9.54
CA SER A 223 -3.27 -11.91 -8.90
C SER A 223 -3.99 -10.82 -8.09
N SER A 224 -3.46 -9.59 -8.09
CA SER A 224 -4.03 -8.47 -7.35
C SER A 224 -5.37 -7.99 -7.94
N SER A 225 -6.15 -7.24 -7.14
CA SER A 225 -7.47 -6.73 -7.52
C SER A 225 -7.42 -5.84 -8.76
N ALA A 226 -8.09 -6.24 -9.85
CA ALA A 226 -8.15 -5.47 -11.08
C ALA A 226 -8.75 -4.07 -10.89
N ALA A 227 -9.77 -3.93 -10.03
CA ALA A 227 -10.39 -2.63 -9.76
C ALA A 227 -9.42 -1.66 -9.06
N VAL A 228 -8.63 -2.14 -8.10
CA VAL A 228 -7.62 -1.32 -7.40
C VAL A 228 -6.53 -0.89 -8.39
N TRP A 229 -6.02 -1.81 -9.20
CA TRP A 229 -4.95 -1.53 -10.16
C TRP A 229 -5.38 -0.62 -11.30
N GLN A 230 -6.63 -0.74 -11.76
CA GLN A 230 -7.22 0.20 -12.71
C GLN A 230 -7.13 1.64 -12.16
N GLN A 231 -7.52 1.85 -10.90
CA GLN A 231 -7.49 3.17 -10.28
C GLN A 231 -6.06 3.71 -10.12
N ILE A 232 -5.14 2.87 -9.67
CA ILE A 232 -3.72 3.25 -9.54
C ILE A 232 -3.17 3.70 -10.91
N CYS A 233 -3.43 2.94 -11.97
CA CYS A 233 -2.97 3.28 -13.31
C CYS A 233 -3.57 4.59 -13.83
N LEU A 234 -4.86 4.84 -13.55
CA LEU A 234 -5.53 6.07 -14.00
C LEU A 234 -5.12 7.30 -13.18
N THR A 235 -4.73 7.14 -11.92
CA THR A 235 -4.34 8.26 -11.05
C THR A 235 -2.85 8.59 -11.12
N ASN A 236 -2.00 7.68 -11.64
CA ASN A 236 -0.56 7.90 -11.83
C ASN A 236 -0.10 7.67 -13.28
N THR A 237 -0.96 7.97 -14.24
CA THR A 237 -0.78 7.65 -15.66
C THR A 237 0.54 8.19 -16.24
N GLU A 238 0.87 9.46 -15.98
CA GLU A 238 2.04 10.13 -16.59
C GLU A 238 3.35 9.46 -16.17
N ASN A 239 3.54 9.24 -14.88
CA ASN A 239 4.75 8.57 -14.36
C ASN A 239 4.85 7.13 -14.86
N ILE A 240 3.75 6.40 -14.83
CA ILE A 240 3.71 5.01 -15.32
C ILE A 240 4.03 4.95 -16.81
N SER A 241 3.43 5.82 -17.63
CA SER A 241 3.65 5.87 -19.08
C SER A 241 5.10 6.18 -19.41
N THR A 242 5.69 7.15 -18.72
CA THR A 242 7.10 7.52 -18.90
C THR A 242 8.04 6.36 -18.59
N LEU A 243 7.84 5.71 -17.45
CA LEU A 243 8.67 4.57 -17.04
C LEU A 243 8.45 3.34 -17.92
N LEU A 244 7.22 3.10 -18.36
CA LEU A 244 6.90 2.02 -19.28
C LEU A 244 7.56 2.23 -20.64
N SER A 245 7.59 3.46 -21.15
CA SER A 245 8.30 3.80 -22.40
C SER A 245 9.80 3.52 -22.28
N SER A 246 10.41 3.87 -21.16
CA SER A 246 11.82 3.58 -20.87
C SER A 246 12.08 2.07 -20.80
N TYR A 247 11.16 1.32 -20.17
CA TYR A 247 11.26 -0.13 -20.07
C TYR A 247 11.11 -0.83 -21.43
N ILE A 248 10.20 -0.35 -22.28
CA ILE A 248 10.03 -0.85 -23.66
C ILE A 248 11.31 -0.62 -24.47
N ALA A 249 11.92 0.57 -24.37
CA ALA A 249 13.19 0.86 -25.03
C ALA A 249 14.32 -0.08 -24.55
N SER A 250 14.38 -0.36 -23.25
CA SER A 250 15.34 -1.34 -22.71
C SER A 250 15.13 -2.73 -23.27
N LEU A 251 13.87 -3.22 -23.35
CA LEU A 251 13.56 -4.53 -23.95
C LEU A 251 13.91 -4.60 -25.43
N GLN A 252 13.71 -3.51 -26.17
CA GLN A 252 14.11 -3.44 -27.58
C GLN A 252 15.64 -3.52 -27.73
N GLY A 253 16.40 -2.86 -26.83
CA GLY A 253 17.86 -3.00 -26.79
C GLY A 253 18.30 -4.45 -26.55
N ILE A 254 17.72 -5.09 -25.53
CA ILE A 254 18.00 -6.52 -25.23
C ILE A 254 17.68 -7.42 -26.45
N GLN A 255 16.59 -7.16 -27.15
CA GLN A 255 16.25 -7.89 -28.36
C GLN A 255 17.31 -7.74 -29.47
N GLN A 256 17.89 -6.53 -29.62
CA GLN A 256 18.97 -6.28 -30.57
C GLN A 256 20.24 -7.04 -30.18
N GLU A 257 20.62 -7.05 -28.89
CA GLU A 257 21.76 -7.82 -28.38
C GLU A 257 21.60 -9.33 -28.63
N LEU A 258 20.40 -9.87 -28.37
CA LEU A 258 20.06 -11.27 -28.63
C LEU A 258 20.19 -11.61 -30.13
N ASN A 259 19.66 -10.77 -31.01
CA ASN A 259 19.71 -10.98 -32.46
C ASN A 259 21.16 -10.90 -32.99
N ALA A 260 21.97 -10.00 -32.41
CA ALA A 260 23.39 -9.85 -32.75
C ALA A 260 24.30 -10.86 -32.05
N LYS A 261 23.77 -11.71 -31.15
CA LYS A 261 24.48 -12.71 -30.33
C LYS A 261 25.64 -12.11 -29.55
N ARG A 262 25.48 -10.89 -29.01
CA ARG A 262 26.47 -10.19 -28.21
C ARG A 262 26.51 -10.74 -26.79
N GLY A 263 27.34 -11.77 -26.57
CA GLY A 263 27.39 -12.47 -25.30
C GLY A 263 27.86 -11.62 -24.13
N ASP A 264 28.84 -10.75 -24.34
CA ASP A 264 29.37 -9.87 -23.28
C ASP A 264 28.34 -8.84 -22.81
N ASP A 265 27.56 -8.24 -23.72
CA ASP A 265 26.51 -7.29 -23.38
C ASP A 265 25.37 -7.96 -22.58
N LEU A 266 25.02 -9.19 -22.97
CA LEU A 266 24.05 -10.01 -22.24
C LEU A 266 24.56 -10.41 -20.85
N TYR A 267 25.84 -10.74 -20.70
CA TYR A 267 26.45 -11.01 -19.40
C TYR A 267 26.35 -9.80 -18.49
N GLU A 268 26.74 -8.62 -18.97
CA GLU A 268 26.70 -7.37 -18.23
C GLU A 268 25.28 -6.99 -17.79
N LEU A 269 24.28 -7.23 -18.62
CA LEU A 269 22.88 -7.01 -18.28
C LEU A 269 22.47 -7.77 -16.99
N PHE A 270 22.84 -9.06 -16.91
CA PHE A 270 22.46 -9.86 -15.76
C PHE A 270 23.35 -9.60 -14.53
N ASP A 271 24.64 -9.35 -14.72
CA ASP A 271 25.55 -9.14 -13.59
C ASP A 271 25.30 -7.77 -12.92
N SER A 272 25.11 -6.71 -13.68
CA SER A 272 24.74 -5.40 -13.13
C SER A 272 23.42 -5.44 -12.37
N ALA A 273 22.42 -6.13 -12.90
CA ALA A 273 21.13 -6.33 -12.24
C ALA A 273 21.29 -7.11 -10.91
N ARG A 274 22.10 -8.18 -10.92
CA ARG A 274 22.41 -8.97 -9.71
C ARG A 274 23.08 -8.09 -8.64
N ILE A 275 24.11 -7.34 -9.01
CA ILE A 275 24.84 -6.46 -8.06
C ILE A 275 23.87 -5.45 -7.43
N TYR A 276 23.05 -4.79 -8.23
CA TYR A 276 22.09 -3.81 -7.73
C TYR A 276 21.02 -4.48 -6.84
N ARG A 277 20.48 -5.64 -7.24
CA ARG A 277 19.49 -6.40 -6.45
C ARG A 277 20.04 -6.84 -5.10
N ASP A 278 21.29 -7.31 -5.07
CA ASP A 278 21.94 -7.75 -3.84
C ASP A 278 22.18 -6.59 -2.85
N SER A 279 22.28 -5.35 -3.34
CA SER A 279 22.39 -4.16 -2.48
C SER A 279 21.13 -3.86 -1.66
N PHE A 280 19.94 -4.38 -2.05
CA PHE A 280 18.68 -4.15 -1.31
C PHE A 280 18.60 -4.90 0.02
N ILE A 281 19.34 -5.99 0.17
CA ILE A 281 19.23 -6.93 1.31
C ILE A 281 19.80 -6.32 2.60
N ASN A 282 20.65 -5.31 2.52
CA ASN A 282 21.45 -4.82 3.64
C ASN A 282 20.94 -3.56 4.34
N THR A 283 19.81 -2.96 3.96
CA THR A 283 19.45 -1.60 4.40
C THR A 283 18.21 -1.47 5.30
N ALA A 284 17.42 -2.50 5.51
CA ALA A 284 16.18 -2.38 6.28
C ALA A 284 16.33 -2.84 7.74
N SER A 285 16.81 -1.94 8.61
CA SER A 285 16.61 -2.07 10.06
C SER A 285 15.39 -1.23 10.47
N GLY A 286 14.24 -1.85 10.66
CA GLY A 286 13.06 -1.23 11.19
C GLY A 286 13.07 -1.07 12.70
N PRO A 287 12.08 -0.36 13.30
CA PRO A 287 11.99 -0.14 14.74
C PRO A 287 11.76 -1.42 15.55
N LEU A 288 11.27 -2.48 14.90
CA LEU A 288 11.06 -3.77 15.54
C LEU A 288 12.20 -4.73 15.18
N LYS A 289 12.64 -5.52 16.17
CA LYS A 289 13.58 -6.60 15.91
C LYS A 289 12.92 -7.66 15.05
N SER A 290 13.61 -8.13 14.02
CA SER A 290 13.11 -9.23 13.18
C SER A 290 12.86 -10.46 14.06
N SER A 291 11.62 -10.95 14.09
CA SER A 291 11.27 -12.24 14.66
C SER A 291 11.22 -13.26 13.54
N TYR A 292 11.92 -14.36 13.70
CA TYR A 292 11.86 -15.49 12.76
C TYR A 292 10.82 -16.48 13.27
N ALA A 293 9.81 -16.79 12.46
CA ALA A 293 8.92 -17.92 12.71
C ALA A 293 9.57 -19.17 12.07
N ILE A 294 9.87 -20.17 12.89
CA ILE A 294 10.27 -21.49 12.40
C ILE A 294 9.02 -22.34 12.41
N THR A 295 8.55 -22.75 11.22
CA THR A 295 7.50 -23.75 11.09
C THR A 295 8.17 -25.11 11.03
N ILE A 296 7.90 -25.96 12.01
CA ILE A 296 8.35 -27.35 12.01
C ILE A 296 7.12 -28.20 11.68
N ASP A 297 7.16 -28.85 10.54
CA ASP A 297 6.21 -29.91 10.21
C ASP A 297 6.54 -31.14 11.03
N ILE A 298 5.73 -31.41 12.04
CA ILE A 298 5.81 -32.64 12.84
C ILE A 298 4.83 -33.62 12.20
N ALA A 299 5.31 -34.78 11.78
CA ALA A 299 4.42 -35.87 11.40
C ALA A 299 3.56 -36.25 12.62
N ASP A 300 2.24 -36.16 12.44
CA ASP A 300 1.28 -36.59 13.46
C ASP A 300 1.26 -38.12 13.45
N GLU A 301 2.11 -38.74 14.26
CA GLU A 301 2.02 -40.19 14.49
C GLU A 301 1.04 -40.41 15.64
N PRO A 302 -0.07 -41.14 15.41
CA PRO A 302 -1.01 -41.43 16.49
C PRO A 302 -0.41 -42.43 17.48
N GLY A 303 -0.16 -41.96 18.68
CA GLY A 303 -0.01 -42.75 19.90
C GLY A 303 1.40 -43.25 20.22
N GLU A 304 2.19 -42.42 20.85
CA GLU A 304 2.98 -42.80 22.03
C GLU A 304 2.76 -41.79 23.16
#